data_8ff78e49c414f7f724eacbe628249bac
#
_entry.id   8ff78e49c414f7f724eacbe628249bac
#
_cell.length_a   1.000
_cell.length_b   1.000
_cell.length_c   1.000
_cell.angle_alpha   90.00
_cell.angle_beta   90.00
_cell.angle_gamma   90.00
#
_symmetry.space_group_name_H-M   'P 1'
#
loop_
_entity.id
_entity.type
_entity.pdbx_description
1 polymer ?
#
loop_
_entity_poly.entity_id
_entity_poly.type
_entity_poly.pdbx_seq_one_letter_code
_entity_poly.pdbx_strand_id
1 'polypeptide(L)'
;MMQQWSVDRTKHKIFQVTVDISLDDWKMAYTWMKENGRILKINDKPHHFIVYKSKYDNLLYQYQHLLLNENLNFTFEEITNVVSHIFYVIINTLNWLYSSCTCCNYFKTYMCIHVMSVAVSCDLVKVPHHCKLMLPVGSKPKRGRIPNALKGLKKQ
;
A
#
# COMPACT_ATOMS: atom_id res chain seq x y z
N MET A 1 -33.31 -27.96 12.15
CA MET A 1 -33.25 -26.66 11.42
C MET A 1 -31.85 -26.07 11.27
N MET A 2 -30.90 -26.27 12.20
CA MET A 2 -29.51 -25.76 12.03
C MET A 2 -28.63 -26.47 11.00
N GLN A 3 -28.84 -27.76 10.73
CA GLN A 3 -28.02 -28.51 9.75
C GLN A 3 -28.31 -28.12 8.28
N GLN A 4 -29.52 -27.66 7.97
CA GLN A 4 -29.89 -27.27 6.60
C GLN A 4 -29.21 -25.94 6.18
N TRP A 5 -29.00 -25.06 7.14
CA TRP A 5 -28.37 -23.75 6.93
C TRP A 5 -26.87 -23.85 6.60
N SER A 6 -26.17 -24.86 7.12
CA SER A 6 -24.75 -25.10 6.81
C SER A 6 -24.55 -25.76 5.45
N VAL A 7 -25.50 -26.60 5.00
CA VAL A 7 -25.44 -27.29 3.71
C VAL A 7 -25.70 -26.32 2.53
N ASP A 8 -26.59 -25.35 2.71
CA ASP A 8 -26.86 -24.34 1.70
C ASP A 8 -25.68 -23.36 1.50
N ARG A 9 -24.88 -23.08 2.53
CA ARG A 9 -23.66 -22.28 2.39
C ARG A 9 -22.58 -22.95 1.57
N THR A 10 -22.47 -24.28 1.61
CA THR A 10 -21.46 -25.03 0.82
C THR A 10 -21.84 -25.16 -0.65
N LYS A 11 -23.10 -24.99 -1.00
CA LYS A 11 -23.59 -24.97 -2.39
C LYS A 11 -23.41 -23.61 -3.08
N HIS A 12 -23.22 -22.53 -2.34
CA HIS A 12 -23.00 -21.22 -2.91
C HIS A 12 -21.53 -21.00 -3.24
N LYS A 13 -21.23 -21.19 -4.51
CA LYS A 13 -20.16 -20.57 -5.31
C LYS A 13 -18.86 -20.35 -4.53
N ILE A 14 -17.83 -21.04 -4.96
CA ILE A 14 -16.47 -20.60 -4.79
C ILE A 14 -16.48 -19.08 -5.00
N PHE A 15 -16.36 -18.31 -3.92
CA PHE A 15 -16.16 -16.87 -3.98
C PHE A 15 -14.81 -16.67 -4.65
N GLN A 16 -14.79 -16.63 -5.97
CA GLN A 16 -13.66 -16.06 -6.67
C GLN A 16 -13.70 -14.55 -6.37
N VAL A 17 -12.94 -14.14 -5.38
CA VAL A 17 -12.64 -12.73 -5.17
C VAL A 17 -11.77 -12.34 -6.38
N THR A 18 -12.40 -11.82 -7.41
CA THR A 18 -11.68 -11.16 -8.50
C THR A 18 -11.18 -9.85 -7.94
N VAL A 19 -9.87 -9.80 -7.69
CA VAL A 19 -9.23 -8.57 -7.24
C VAL A 19 -9.20 -7.62 -8.42
N ASP A 20 -9.98 -6.55 -8.35
CA ASP A 20 -9.95 -5.45 -9.32
C ASP A 20 -8.91 -4.42 -8.86
N ILE A 21 -7.92 -4.15 -9.72
CA ILE A 21 -6.84 -3.21 -9.44
C ILE A 21 -7.01 -2.01 -10.36
N SER A 22 -7.38 -0.88 -9.77
CA SER A 22 -7.56 0.36 -10.50
C SER A 22 -6.22 1.00 -10.93
N LEU A 23 -6.27 1.90 -11.90
CA LEU A 23 -5.09 2.71 -12.27
C LEU A 23 -4.61 3.60 -11.12
N ASP A 24 -5.51 4.01 -10.25
CA ASP A 24 -5.15 4.85 -9.10
C ASP A 24 -4.41 4.04 -8.03
N ASP A 25 -4.76 2.75 -7.84
CA ASP A 25 -3.97 1.85 -6.99
C ASP A 25 -2.53 1.70 -7.50
N TRP A 26 -2.36 1.55 -8.82
CA TRP A 26 -1.05 1.50 -9.45
C TRP A 26 -0.25 2.79 -9.26
N LYS A 27 -0.88 3.96 -9.42
CA LYS A 27 -0.24 5.26 -9.16
C LYS A 27 0.19 5.37 -7.70
N MET A 28 -0.69 5.01 -6.76
CA MET A 28 -0.38 5.03 -5.33
C MET A 28 0.79 4.10 -4.99
N ALA A 29 0.79 2.88 -5.51
CA ALA A 29 1.88 1.93 -5.29
C ALA A 29 3.20 2.46 -5.87
N TYR A 30 3.19 2.98 -7.08
CA TYR A 30 4.38 3.53 -7.73
C TYR A 30 4.91 4.76 -6.98
N THR A 31 4.04 5.68 -6.58
CA THR A 31 4.42 6.85 -5.78
C THR A 31 5.02 6.42 -4.45
N TRP A 32 4.39 5.47 -3.76
CA TRP A 32 4.88 4.94 -2.50
C TRP A 32 6.30 4.37 -2.63
N MET A 33 6.58 3.59 -3.69
CA MET A 33 7.91 3.04 -3.96
C MET A 33 8.96 4.14 -4.23
N LYS A 34 8.57 5.20 -4.92
CA LYS A 34 9.48 6.30 -5.31
C LYS A 34 9.80 7.24 -4.17
N GLU A 35 8.81 7.56 -3.34
CA GLU A 35 8.99 8.58 -2.31
C GLU A 35 9.79 8.05 -1.13
N ASN A 36 9.32 7.05 -0.44
CA ASN A 36 9.93 6.63 0.83
C ASN A 36 9.65 5.16 1.21
N GLY A 37 9.16 4.36 0.29
CA GLY A 37 8.88 2.94 0.55
C GLY A 37 10.17 2.14 0.76
N ARG A 38 10.21 1.35 1.81
CA ARG A 38 11.27 0.39 2.09
C ARG A 38 10.71 -1.02 2.01
N ILE A 39 11.43 -1.88 1.30
CA ILE A 39 11.09 -3.29 1.13
C ILE A 39 12.32 -4.09 1.54
N LEU A 40 12.19 -4.84 2.63
CA LEU A 40 13.26 -5.70 3.15
C LEU A 40 12.86 -7.16 2.97
N LYS A 41 13.70 -7.92 2.30
CA LYS A 41 13.55 -9.39 2.19
C LYS A 41 14.03 -10.04 3.47
N ILE A 42 13.30 -11.03 3.97
CA ILE A 42 13.72 -11.84 5.13
C ILE A 42 14.60 -12.97 4.63
N ASN A 43 15.84 -13.03 5.10
CA ASN A 43 16.84 -13.96 4.59
C ASN A 43 16.45 -15.44 4.76
N ASP A 44 15.87 -15.78 5.92
CA ASP A 44 15.54 -17.17 6.28
C ASP A 44 14.19 -17.64 5.71
N LYS A 45 13.40 -16.73 5.12
CA LYS A 45 12.06 -17.03 4.58
C LYS A 45 11.93 -16.52 3.15
N PRO A 46 12.10 -17.38 2.14
CA PRO A 46 11.87 -16.97 0.76
C PRO A 46 10.44 -16.44 0.59
N HIS A 47 10.28 -15.41 -0.21
CA HIS A 47 8.98 -14.79 -0.51
C HIS A 47 8.33 -14.00 0.64
N HIS A 48 9.04 -13.76 1.74
CA HIS A 48 8.57 -12.97 2.87
C HIS A 48 9.31 -11.63 2.93
N PHE A 49 8.54 -10.56 3.12
CA PHE A 49 9.06 -9.19 3.08
C PHE A 49 8.48 -8.37 4.24
N ILE A 50 9.29 -7.45 4.74
CA ILE A 50 8.88 -6.39 5.65
C ILE A 50 8.82 -5.11 4.83
N VAL A 51 7.71 -4.39 4.94
CA VAL A 51 7.41 -3.21 4.13
C VAL A 51 6.99 -2.06 5.03
N TYR A 52 7.64 -0.91 4.88
CA TYR A 52 7.39 0.28 5.71
C TYR A 52 7.85 1.56 5.02
N LYS A 53 7.57 2.72 5.60
CA LYS A 53 8.13 4.00 5.13
C LYS A 53 9.43 4.32 5.85
N SER A 54 10.42 4.91 5.16
CA SER A 54 11.75 5.22 5.72
C SER A 54 11.73 6.04 7.01
N LYS A 55 10.72 6.90 7.21
CA LYS A 55 10.55 7.65 8.46
C LYS A 55 10.34 6.78 9.70
N TYR A 56 10.10 5.48 9.51
CA TYR A 56 9.90 4.50 10.57
C TYR A 56 11.06 3.50 10.71
N ASP A 57 12.25 3.83 10.20
CA ASP A 57 13.44 2.97 10.32
C ASP A 57 13.75 2.61 11.79
N ASN A 58 13.49 3.53 12.72
CA ASN A 58 13.66 3.31 14.16
C ASN A 58 12.71 2.23 14.73
N LEU A 59 11.52 2.07 14.16
CA LEU A 59 10.55 1.06 14.60
C LEU A 59 10.90 -0.34 14.12
N LEU A 60 11.74 -0.46 13.09
CA LEU A 60 12.13 -1.76 12.54
C LEU A 60 12.81 -2.64 13.59
N TYR A 61 13.66 -2.08 14.42
CA TYR A 61 14.32 -2.78 15.52
C TYR A 61 13.29 -3.35 16.50
N GLN A 62 12.31 -2.54 16.93
CA GLN A 62 11.25 -2.99 17.82
C GLN A 62 10.40 -4.10 17.17
N TYR A 63 10.12 -3.99 15.88
CA TYR A 63 9.38 -5.01 15.14
C TYR A 63 10.13 -6.34 15.09
N GLN A 64 11.43 -6.32 14.89
CA GLN A 64 12.27 -7.53 14.89
C GLN A 64 12.23 -8.23 16.25
N HIS A 65 12.32 -7.50 17.34
CA HIS A 65 12.21 -8.04 18.69
C HIS A 65 10.82 -8.61 18.99
N LEU A 66 9.77 -7.98 18.52
CA LEU A 66 8.40 -8.51 18.60
C LEU A 66 8.25 -9.85 17.86
N LEU A 67 8.87 -9.99 16.69
CA LEU A 67 8.84 -11.23 15.92
C LEU A 67 9.61 -12.37 16.57
N LEU A 68 10.69 -12.07 17.28
CA LEU A 68 11.53 -13.06 17.94
C LEU A 68 10.97 -13.54 19.29
N ASN A 69 9.82 -13.04 19.71
CA ASN A 69 9.20 -13.32 21.01
C ASN A 69 10.18 -13.11 22.19
N GLU A 70 11.16 -12.24 22.05
CA GLU A 70 11.99 -11.86 23.16
C GLU A 70 11.10 -11.18 24.20
N ASN A 71 11.23 -11.58 25.46
CA ASN A 71 10.41 -11.13 26.62
C ASN A 71 10.61 -9.63 26.91
N LEU A 72 10.40 -8.79 25.94
CA LEU A 72 10.37 -7.35 26.09
C LEU A 72 8.95 -6.95 26.51
N ASN A 73 8.85 -6.26 27.64
CA ASN A 73 7.59 -5.70 28.14
C ASN A 73 7.18 -4.50 27.27
N PHE A 74 6.72 -4.78 26.04
CA PHE A 74 6.14 -3.74 25.21
C PHE A 74 4.79 -3.30 25.75
N THR A 75 4.59 -2.01 25.83
CA THR A 75 3.27 -1.44 26.11
C THR A 75 2.33 -1.65 24.93
N PHE A 76 1.03 -1.64 25.18
CA PHE A 76 0.02 -1.73 24.11
C PHE A 76 0.18 -0.62 23.07
N GLU A 77 0.57 0.57 23.50
CA GLU A 77 0.80 1.72 22.61
C GLU A 77 1.99 1.49 21.68
N GLU A 78 3.10 0.97 22.20
CA GLU A 78 4.28 0.64 21.39
C GLU A 78 3.97 -0.43 20.34
N ILE A 79 3.29 -1.50 20.74
CA ILE A 79 2.86 -2.57 19.81
C ILE A 79 1.97 -1.98 18.72
N THR A 80 0.96 -1.18 19.10
CA THR A 80 0.02 -0.57 18.15
C THR A 80 0.75 0.36 17.17
N ASN A 81 1.71 1.13 17.65
CA ASN A 81 2.51 2.01 16.80
C ASN A 81 3.32 1.21 15.77
N VAL A 82 4.00 0.15 16.19
CA VAL A 82 4.79 -0.70 15.30
C VAL A 82 3.92 -1.36 14.25
N VAL A 83 2.82 -2.02 14.65
CA VAL A 83 1.93 -2.78 13.75
C VAL A 83 1.19 -1.86 12.76
N SER A 84 0.99 -0.59 13.13
CA SER A 84 0.33 0.39 12.25
C SER A 84 1.23 0.92 11.13
N HIS A 85 2.55 0.72 11.22
CA HIS A 85 3.50 1.35 10.31
C HIS A 85 4.44 0.37 9.61
N ILE A 86 4.59 -0.84 10.15
CA ILE A 86 5.41 -1.92 9.58
C ILE A 86 4.48 -3.08 9.19
N PHE A 87 4.55 -3.48 7.93
CA PHE A 87 3.68 -4.49 7.38
C PHE A 87 4.48 -5.70 6.92
N TYR A 88 3.91 -6.87 7.11
CA TYR A 88 4.46 -8.13 6.66
C TYR A 88 3.74 -8.58 5.39
N VAL A 89 4.52 -8.90 4.37
CA VAL A 89 4.00 -9.30 3.06
C VAL A 89 4.54 -10.68 2.70
N ILE A 90 3.66 -11.58 2.29
CA ILE A 90 4.01 -12.89 1.74
C ILE A 90 3.64 -12.88 0.27
N ILE A 91 4.62 -13.06 -0.61
CA ILE A 91 4.42 -13.07 -2.05
C ILE A 91 4.22 -14.49 -2.56
N ASN A 92 3.14 -14.69 -3.31
CA ASN A 92 2.95 -15.91 -4.10
C ASN A 92 3.60 -15.70 -5.48
N THR A 93 4.67 -16.43 -5.75
CA THR A 93 5.44 -16.30 -7.01
C THR A 93 4.74 -16.91 -8.21
N LEU A 94 3.82 -17.87 -8.00
CA LEU A 94 3.04 -18.47 -9.09
C LEU A 94 1.94 -17.51 -9.56
N ASN A 95 1.28 -16.85 -8.62
CA ASN A 95 0.29 -15.84 -8.91
C ASN A 95 0.28 -14.76 -7.81
N TRP A 96 0.92 -13.64 -8.08
CA TRP A 96 1.07 -12.55 -7.12
C TRP A 96 -0.25 -11.95 -6.62
N LEU A 97 -1.36 -12.14 -7.33
CA LEU A 97 -2.69 -11.72 -6.88
C LEU A 97 -3.17 -12.45 -5.61
N TYR A 98 -2.60 -13.63 -5.33
CA TYR A 98 -2.87 -14.41 -4.11
C TYR A 98 -1.86 -14.18 -3.00
N SER A 99 -1.09 -13.11 -3.11
CA SER A 99 -0.19 -12.66 -2.04
C SER A 99 -0.95 -12.06 -0.89
N SER A 100 -0.35 -12.02 0.29
CA SER A 100 -1.00 -11.49 1.50
C SER A 100 -0.20 -10.36 2.15
N CYS A 101 -0.89 -9.51 2.91
CA CYS A 101 -0.30 -8.41 3.67
C CYS A 101 -1.04 -8.20 4.99
N THR A 102 -0.34 -7.77 6.02
CA THR A 102 -0.93 -7.49 7.35
C THR A 102 -1.57 -6.11 7.47
N CYS A 103 -1.56 -5.27 6.43
CA CYS A 103 -2.14 -3.93 6.50
C CYS A 103 -3.69 -3.96 6.46
N CYS A 104 -4.31 -2.96 7.05
CA CYS A 104 -5.78 -2.85 7.13
C CYS A 104 -6.47 -2.77 5.74
N ASN A 105 -5.81 -2.16 4.74
CA ASN A 105 -6.37 -2.09 3.40
C ASN A 105 -6.44 -3.47 2.75
N TYR A 106 -5.45 -4.31 2.95
CA TYR A 106 -5.47 -5.68 2.44
C TYR A 106 -6.67 -6.47 2.99
N PHE A 107 -6.98 -6.34 4.28
CA PHE A 107 -8.13 -7.03 4.88
C PHE A 107 -9.48 -6.56 4.33
N LYS A 108 -9.55 -5.37 3.75
CA LYS A 108 -10.79 -4.83 3.16
C LYS A 108 -10.97 -5.23 1.69
N THR A 109 -9.89 -5.23 0.93
CA THR A 109 -9.95 -5.32 -0.55
C THR A 109 -9.18 -6.51 -1.12
N TYR A 110 -8.50 -7.29 -0.27
CA TYR A 110 -7.58 -8.39 -0.65
C TYR A 110 -6.43 -7.94 -1.57
N MET A 111 -6.24 -6.63 -1.72
CA MET A 111 -5.12 -6.02 -2.42
C MET A 111 -4.70 -4.73 -1.73
N CYS A 112 -3.41 -4.39 -1.81
CA CYS A 112 -2.92 -3.14 -1.26
C CYS A 112 -1.64 -2.69 -1.96
N ILE A 113 -1.29 -1.43 -1.78
CA ILE A 113 -0.06 -0.84 -2.34
C ILE A 113 1.21 -1.60 -1.94
N HIS A 114 1.24 -2.21 -0.75
CA HIS A 114 2.40 -2.97 -0.25
C HIS A 114 2.61 -4.26 -1.06
N VAL A 115 1.56 -5.05 -1.29
CA VAL A 115 1.62 -6.26 -2.13
C VAL A 115 2.05 -5.88 -3.55
N MET A 116 1.44 -4.86 -4.14
CA MET A 116 1.76 -4.39 -5.49
C MET A 116 3.22 -3.94 -5.59
N SER A 117 3.71 -3.18 -4.61
CA SER A 117 5.09 -2.69 -4.58
C SER A 117 6.10 -3.84 -4.47
N VAL A 118 5.84 -4.84 -3.63
CA VAL A 118 6.70 -6.03 -3.53
C VAL A 118 6.65 -6.86 -4.79
N ALA A 119 5.47 -7.07 -5.41
CA ALA A 119 5.34 -7.79 -6.67
C ALA A 119 6.14 -7.11 -7.80
N VAL A 120 6.13 -5.78 -7.85
CA VAL A 120 6.96 -5.00 -8.81
C VAL A 120 8.44 -5.15 -8.50
N SER A 121 8.85 -5.09 -7.23
CA SER A 121 10.26 -5.23 -6.84
C SER A 121 10.83 -6.63 -7.06
N CYS A 122 9.96 -7.63 -7.13
CA CYS A 122 10.30 -9.01 -7.47
C CYS A 122 10.17 -9.32 -8.98
N ASP A 123 9.92 -8.32 -9.83
CA ASP A 123 9.70 -8.45 -11.27
C ASP A 123 8.55 -9.39 -11.68
N LEU A 124 7.61 -9.68 -10.77
CA LEU A 124 6.44 -10.51 -11.05
C LEU A 124 5.40 -9.77 -11.88
N VAL A 125 5.39 -8.45 -11.79
CA VAL A 125 4.48 -7.58 -12.54
C VAL A 125 5.14 -6.25 -12.89
N LYS A 126 4.75 -5.68 -14.02
CA LYS A 126 5.25 -4.36 -14.45
C LYS A 126 4.21 -3.29 -14.19
N VAL A 127 4.66 -2.18 -13.64
CA VAL A 127 3.79 -1.00 -13.49
C VAL A 127 3.32 -0.53 -14.87
N PRO A 128 2.01 -0.34 -15.07
CA PRO A 128 1.48 0.17 -16.33
C PRO A 128 2.14 1.49 -16.73
N HIS A 129 2.44 1.65 -18.02
CA HIS A 129 3.20 2.80 -18.52
C HIS A 129 2.55 4.14 -18.15
N HIS A 130 1.23 4.21 -18.20
CA HIS A 130 0.46 5.41 -17.84
C HIS A 130 0.65 5.88 -16.39
N CYS A 131 0.98 4.94 -15.47
CA CYS A 131 1.24 5.28 -14.08
C CYS A 131 2.64 5.86 -13.85
N LYS A 132 3.58 5.60 -14.78
CA LYS A 132 4.95 6.14 -14.73
C LYS A 132 5.02 7.57 -15.27
N LEU A 133 4.10 7.95 -16.13
CA LEU A 133 3.97 9.28 -16.71
C LEU A 133 3.26 10.24 -15.73
N MET A 134 3.64 10.23 -14.46
CA MET A 134 3.31 11.37 -13.61
C MET A 134 4.19 12.54 -14.04
N LEU A 135 3.80 13.18 -15.15
CA LEU A 135 4.10 14.58 -15.30
C LEU A 135 3.55 15.25 -14.03
N PRO A 136 4.35 16.07 -13.32
CA PRO A 136 3.75 16.95 -12.34
C PRO A 136 2.66 17.67 -13.11
N VAL A 137 1.40 17.37 -12.77
CA VAL A 137 0.28 18.20 -13.23
C VAL A 137 0.65 19.56 -12.71
N GLY A 138 1.15 20.40 -13.62
CA GLY A 138 1.63 21.70 -13.27
C GLY A 138 0.60 22.30 -12.38
N SER A 139 0.97 22.70 -11.17
CA SER A 139 0.07 23.32 -10.21
C SER A 139 -0.80 24.24 -11.02
N LYS A 140 -2.13 23.99 -11.08
CA LYS A 140 -3.04 24.80 -11.89
C LYS A 140 -2.59 26.22 -11.72
N PRO A 141 -2.22 26.95 -12.78
CA PRO A 141 -1.68 28.28 -12.62
C PRO A 141 -2.64 28.99 -11.69
N LYS A 142 -2.16 29.44 -10.54
CA LYS A 142 -2.99 30.20 -9.60
C LYS A 142 -3.65 31.24 -10.50
N ARG A 143 -4.97 31.23 -10.63
CA ARG A 143 -5.68 32.24 -11.41
C ARG A 143 -5.10 33.55 -11.01
N GLY A 144 -4.20 34.09 -11.84
CA GLY A 144 -3.54 35.35 -11.58
C GLY A 144 -4.66 36.33 -11.31
N ARG A 145 -4.64 37.00 -10.18
CA ARG A 145 -5.54 38.12 -9.93
C ARG A 145 -5.40 39.02 -11.16
N ILE A 146 -6.48 39.16 -11.93
CA ILE A 146 -6.49 40.01 -13.13
C ILE A 146 -5.89 41.32 -12.66
N PRO A 147 -4.77 41.82 -13.23
CA PRO A 147 -4.20 43.08 -12.82
C PRO A 147 -5.33 44.10 -12.96
N ASN A 148 -5.63 44.85 -11.91
CA ASN A 148 -6.67 45.89 -11.93
C ASN A 148 -6.47 46.68 -13.20
N ALA A 149 -7.46 46.70 -14.08
CA ALA A 149 -7.43 47.46 -15.32
C ALA A 149 -6.94 48.87 -14.95
N LEU A 150 -5.86 49.30 -15.59
CA LEU A 150 -5.34 50.68 -15.45
C LEU A 150 -6.53 51.62 -15.51
N LYS A 151 -6.74 52.39 -14.43
CA LYS A 151 -7.82 53.37 -14.36
C LYS A 151 -7.77 54.21 -15.64
N GLY A 152 -8.84 54.13 -16.41
CA GLY A 152 -8.94 54.76 -17.72
C GLY A 152 -8.48 56.22 -17.64
N LEU A 153 -7.76 56.63 -18.65
CA LEU A 153 -7.34 57.98 -18.91
C LEU A 153 -8.44 58.95 -18.57
N LYS A 154 -8.21 59.88 -17.63
CA LYS A 154 -9.06 61.04 -17.43
C LYS A 154 -9.07 61.80 -18.74
N LYS A 155 -10.26 61.92 -19.37
CA LYS A 155 -10.49 62.85 -20.48
C LYS A 155 -10.26 64.26 -19.89
N GLN A 156 -9.34 65.00 -20.51
CA GLN A 156 -9.22 66.45 -20.39
C GLN A 156 -10.42 67.11 -21.08
#